data_3f9e10abe31d41cede3c42017b706d88
#
_entry.id   3f9e10abe31d41cede3c42017b706d88
#
_cell.length_a   1.000
_cell.length_b   1.000
_cell.length_c   1.000
_cell.angle_alpha   90.00
_cell.angle_beta   90.00
_cell.angle_gamma   90.00
#
_symmetry.space_group_name_H-M   'P 1'
#
loop_
_entity.id
_entity.type
_entity.pdbx_description
1 polymer ?
#
loop_
_entity_poly.entity_id
_entity_poly.type
_entity_poly.pdbx_seq_one_letter_code
_entity_poly.pdbx_strand_id
1 'polypeptide(L)'
;MKNNSLARYLQYAWPVFVALVLAGCKAGPQFQRPAAPEVSGYSAEPLKQPAGQTQEFIELSAFGKEGWQSLCNEELSALISEALERNPTLIAAEATLRQARELYSAKAGTTYYPKISADLGAQRQRFNPITMGQSSSPREFNILRAGLGAQYSFDLSGGNRRALEALAARSDYEQYRLEGARL
;
A
#
# COMPACT_ATOMS: atom_id res chain seq x y z
N MET A 1 -9.53 -40.51 46.88
CA MET A 1 -8.30 -39.72 46.63
C MET A 1 -7.81 -39.86 45.20
N LYS A 2 -8.54 -39.43 44.15
CA LYS A 2 -8.12 -39.67 42.75
C LYS A 2 -8.38 -38.49 41.79
N ASN A 3 -8.77 -37.28 42.26
CA ASN A 3 -9.15 -36.18 41.34
C ASN A 3 -8.13 -35.04 41.21
N ASN A 4 -7.01 -35.03 41.96
CA ASN A 4 -6.07 -33.91 41.94
C ASN A 4 -5.06 -33.96 40.77
N SER A 5 -4.88 -35.09 40.13
CA SER A 5 -3.97 -35.23 38.98
C SER A 5 -4.58 -34.63 37.69
N LEU A 6 -5.84 -34.88 37.42
CA LEU A 6 -6.54 -34.32 36.25
C LEU A 6 -6.63 -32.80 36.29
N ALA A 7 -6.90 -32.22 37.45
CA ALA A 7 -6.91 -30.77 37.61
C ALA A 7 -5.56 -30.11 37.35
N ARG A 8 -4.45 -30.77 37.77
CA ARG A 8 -3.09 -30.29 37.49
C ARG A 8 -2.75 -30.37 36.00
N TYR A 9 -3.11 -31.43 35.29
CA TYR A 9 -2.88 -31.53 33.84
C TYR A 9 -3.67 -30.47 33.06
N LEU A 10 -4.93 -30.21 33.44
CA LEU A 10 -5.73 -29.13 32.83
C LEU A 10 -5.10 -27.74 33.07
N GLN A 11 -4.52 -27.51 34.25
CA GLN A 11 -3.93 -26.23 34.63
C GLN A 11 -2.67 -25.90 33.79
N TYR A 12 -1.92 -26.91 33.35
CA TYR A 12 -0.75 -26.74 32.48
C TYR A 12 -1.10 -26.88 30.99
N ALA A 13 -2.13 -27.63 30.60
CA ALA A 13 -2.55 -27.79 29.21
C ALA A 13 -3.18 -26.51 28.65
N TRP A 14 -3.89 -25.74 29.47
CA TRP A 14 -4.54 -24.51 29.05
C TRP A 14 -3.55 -23.42 28.56
N PRO A 15 -2.47 -23.05 29.29
CA PRO A 15 -1.52 -22.05 28.82
C PRO A 15 -0.70 -22.55 27.60
N VAL A 16 -0.41 -23.84 27.51
CA VAL A 16 0.25 -24.43 26.34
C VAL A 16 -0.65 -24.38 25.11
N PHE A 17 -1.93 -24.67 25.25
CA PHE A 17 -2.90 -24.56 24.16
C PHE A 17 -3.07 -23.10 23.70
N VAL A 18 -3.18 -22.16 24.62
CA VAL A 18 -3.22 -20.72 24.31
C VAL A 18 -1.94 -20.25 23.62
N ALA A 19 -0.77 -20.71 24.06
CA ALA A 19 0.52 -20.38 23.42
C ALA A 19 0.61 -20.96 21.99
N LEU A 20 0.11 -22.17 21.76
CA LEU A 20 0.06 -22.81 20.44
C LEU A 20 -0.89 -22.08 19.48
N VAL A 21 -2.06 -21.66 19.96
CA VAL A 21 -3.02 -20.87 19.16
C VAL A 21 -2.45 -19.49 18.80
N LEU A 22 -1.72 -18.84 19.70
CA LEU A 22 -1.06 -17.56 19.46
C LEU A 22 0.13 -17.67 18.50
N ALA A 23 0.85 -18.79 18.49
CA ALA A 23 1.98 -19.03 17.59
C ALA A 23 1.55 -19.28 16.13
N GLY A 24 0.31 -19.74 15.90
CA GLY A 24 -0.21 -20.11 14.56
C GLY A 24 -0.71 -18.96 13.70
N CYS A 25 -0.74 -17.73 14.21
CA CYS A 25 -1.48 -16.62 13.57
C CYS A 25 -0.69 -15.76 12.59
N LYS A 26 0.46 -16.20 12.06
CA LYS A 26 1.17 -15.43 11.04
C LYS A 26 0.67 -15.80 9.64
N ALA A 27 -0.27 -15.01 9.10
CA ALA A 27 -0.84 -15.26 7.78
C ALA A 27 0.17 -14.97 6.65
N GLY A 28 0.50 -15.98 5.88
CA GLY A 28 1.24 -15.95 4.62
C GLY A 28 2.76 -15.81 4.72
N PRO A 29 3.49 -16.19 3.66
CA PRO A 29 4.94 -16.07 3.58
C PRO A 29 5.36 -14.60 3.50
N GLN A 30 6.60 -14.31 3.92
CA GLN A 30 7.19 -12.98 3.68
C GLN A 30 7.58 -12.89 2.21
N PHE A 31 7.26 -11.75 1.59
CA PHE A 31 7.69 -11.48 0.23
C PHE A 31 9.23 -11.41 0.17
N GLN A 32 9.81 -12.18 -0.76
CA GLN A 32 11.22 -12.08 -1.12
C GLN A 32 11.29 -11.71 -2.59
N ARG A 33 12.02 -10.64 -2.87
CA ARG A 33 12.26 -10.23 -4.25
C ARG A 33 13.03 -11.34 -4.98
N PRO A 34 12.56 -11.82 -6.16
CA PRO A 34 13.33 -12.76 -6.96
C PRO A 34 14.73 -12.20 -7.26
N ALA A 35 15.72 -13.06 -7.27
CA ALA A 35 17.06 -12.68 -7.70
C ALA A 35 17.03 -12.22 -9.16
N ALA A 36 17.87 -11.25 -9.50
CA ALA A 36 18.03 -10.86 -10.88
C ALA A 36 18.60 -12.06 -11.70
N PRO A 37 18.23 -12.19 -12.99
CA PRO A 37 18.85 -13.20 -13.85
C PRO A 37 20.37 -13.09 -13.84
N GLU A 38 21.07 -14.23 -13.77
CA GLU A 38 22.55 -14.28 -13.74
C GLU A 38 23.17 -13.98 -15.11
N VAL A 39 22.37 -13.81 -16.15
CA VAL A 39 22.82 -13.49 -17.51
C VAL A 39 23.13 -12.00 -17.64
N SER A 40 24.37 -11.69 -18.06
CA SER A 40 24.87 -10.32 -18.24
C SER A 40 24.55 -9.71 -19.61
N GLY A 41 23.95 -10.45 -20.56
CA GLY A 41 23.67 -9.96 -21.91
C GLY A 41 22.54 -10.72 -22.60
N TYR A 42 21.99 -10.12 -23.65
CA TYR A 42 20.92 -10.70 -24.47
C TYR A 42 21.42 -11.69 -25.53
N SER A 43 22.74 -11.71 -25.82
CA SER A 43 23.36 -12.62 -26.77
C SER A 43 24.40 -13.50 -26.08
N ALA A 44 24.39 -14.80 -26.39
CA ALA A 44 25.38 -15.75 -25.86
C ALA A 44 26.81 -15.52 -26.45
N GLU A 45 26.90 -14.88 -27.59
CA GLU A 45 28.16 -14.54 -28.26
C GLU A 45 28.31 -13.01 -28.40
N PRO A 46 29.55 -12.50 -28.31
CA PRO A 46 29.82 -11.10 -28.62
C PRO A 46 29.32 -10.76 -30.02
N LEU A 47 28.63 -9.65 -30.19
CA LEU A 47 28.20 -9.18 -31.50
C LEU A 47 29.44 -8.97 -32.38
N LYS A 48 29.51 -9.67 -33.52
CA LYS A 48 30.61 -9.54 -34.49
C LYS A 48 30.54 -8.12 -35.08
N GLN A 49 31.64 -7.39 -34.99
CA GLN A 49 31.76 -6.09 -35.67
C GLN A 49 31.63 -6.27 -37.18
N PRO A 50 30.73 -5.52 -37.86
CA PRO A 50 30.71 -5.52 -39.32
C PRO A 50 32.05 -5.02 -39.87
N ALA A 51 32.57 -5.70 -40.89
CA ALA A 51 33.83 -5.34 -41.49
C ALA A 51 33.80 -3.88 -42.00
N GLY A 52 34.68 -3.02 -41.49
CA GLY A 52 34.97 -1.70 -42.04
C GLY A 52 34.54 -0.50 -41.20
N GLN A 53 33.87 -0.64 -40.06
CA GLN A 53 33.59 0.47 -39.15
C GLN A 53 33.89 0.07 -37.71
N THR A 54 34.58 0.93 -36.97
CA THR A 54 34.80 0.78 -35.51
C THR A 54 33.50 1.14 -34.83
N GLN A 55 32.66 0.14 -34.57
CA GLN A 55 31.45 0.31 -33.74
C GLN A 55 31.80 -0.13 -32.34
N GLU A 56 31.58 0.75 -31.38
CA GLU A 56 31.74 0.43 -29.97
C GLU A 56 30.34 0.10 -29.42
N PHE A 57 30.18 -1.12 -28.91
CA PHE A 57 28.96 -1.51 -28.18
C PHE A 57 29.06 -1.06 -26.76
N ILE A 58 28.30 -0.03 -26.42
CA ILE A 58 28.25 0.49 -25.05
C ILE A 58 27.03 -0.13 -24.34
N GLU A 59 27.23 -0.65 -23.15
CA GLU A 59 26.10 -1.18 -22.36
C GLU A 59 25.07 -0.08 -22.11
N LEU A 60 23.80 -0.37 -22.36
CA LEU A 60 22.67 0.57 -22.22
C LEU A 60 22.53 1.12 -20.80
N SER A 61 23.09 0.43 -19.80
CA SER A 61 23.20 0.91 -18.42
C SER A 61 23.98 2.22 -18.30
N ALA A 62 24.88 2.50 -19.23
CA ALA A 62 25.68 3.74 -19.27
C ALA A 62 24.87 4.95 -19.80
N PHE A 63 23.78 4.72 -20.55
CA PHE A 63 23.03 5.82 -21.17
C PHE A 63 21.98 6.46 -20.28
N GLY A 64 21.65 5.90 -19.13
CA GLY A 64 20.63 6.44 -18.23
C GLY A 64 19.25 6.64 -18.89
N LYS A 65 18.40 7.45 -18.23
CA LYS A 65 17.03 7.73 -18.71
C LYS A 65 16.98 8.70 -19.91
N GLU A 66 18.08 9.29 -20.29
CA GLU A 66 18.22 10.34 -21.32
C GLU A 66 19.18 9.93 -22.44
N GLY A 67 19.12 8.66 -22.84
CA GLY A 67 20.01 8.08 -23.83
C GLY A 67 20.03 8.81 -25.19
N TRP A 68 18.95 9.55 -25.54
CA TRP A 68 18.90 10.34 -26.78
C TRP A 68 19.88 11.53 -26.77
N GLN A 69 20.31 12.02 -25.62
CA GLN A 69 21.31 13.11 -25.54
C GLN A 69 22.66 12.67 -26.10
N SER A 70 22.95 11.36 -26.09
CA SER A 70 24.18 10.83 -26.67
C SER A 70 24.21 10.90 -28.20
N LEU A 71 23.06 11.14 -28.85
CA LEU A 71 22.97 11.30 -30.30
C LEU A 71 23.53 12.66 -30.80
N CYS A 72 23.94 13.53 -29.88
CA CYS A 72 24.59 14.80 -30.15
C CYS A 72 23.84 15.72 -31.14
N ASN A 73 22.50 15.63 -31.19
CA ASN A 73 21.66 16.49 -32.02
C ASN A 73 20.81 17.39 -31.13
N GLU A 74 21.09 18.67 -31.10
CA GLU A 74 20.49 19.66 -30.21
C GLU A 74 19.00 19.90 -30.53
N GLU A 75 18.64 19.93 -31.82
CA GLU A 75 17.25 20.11 -32.26
C GLU A 75 16.39 18.89 -31.90
N LEU A 76 16.90 17.69 -32.07
CA LEU A 76 16.22 16.45 -31.70
C LEU A 76 16.03 16.39 -30.17
N SER A 77 17.04 16.75 -29.40
CA SER A 77 16.98 16.76 -27.95
C SER A 77 15.94 17.75 -27.43
N ALA A 78 15.83 18.92 -28.06
CA ALA A 78 14.82 19.93 -27.72
C ALA A 78 13.40 19.42 -28.01
N LEU A 79 13.18 18.81 -29.16
CA LEU A 79 11.88 18.23 -29.53
C LEU A 79 11.46 17.11 -28.59
N ILE A 80 12.38 16.21 -28.23
CA ILE A 80 12.10 15.13 -27.28
C ILE A 80 11.76 15.69 -25.89
N SER A 81 12.52 16.68 -25.42
CA SER A 81 12.25 17.31 -24.11
C SER A 81 10.88 17.96 -24.10
N GLU A 82 10.50 18.70 -25.14
CA GLU A 82 9.17 19.29 -25.27
C GLU A 82 8.07 18.24 -25.30
N ALA A 83 8.29 17.15 -26.05
CA ALA A 83 7.35 16.03 -26.11
C ALA A 83 7.14 15.36 -24.75
N LEU A 84 8.21 15.12 -23.99
CA LEU A 84 8.13 14.53 -22.65
C LEU A 84 7.41 15.45 -21.65
N GLU A 85 7.68 16.76 -21.70
CA GLU A 85 7.04 17.72 -20.80
C GLU A 85 5.54 17.90 -21.08
N ARG A 86 5.13 17.84 -22.34
CA ARG A 86 3.75 18.10 -22.76
C ARG A 86 2.92 16.86 -23.02
N ASN A 87 3.47 15.69 -22.82
CA ASN A 87 2.78 14.42 -23.10
C ASN A 87 1.67 14.15 -22.07
N PRO A 88 0.37 14.19 -22.46
CA PRO A 88 -0.73 13.95 -21.52
C PRO A 88 -0.68 12.55 -20.90
N THR A 89 -0.12 11.57 -21.62
CA THR A 89 0.00 10.19 -21.11
C THR A 89 0.99 10.10 -19.96
N LEU A 90 2.12 10.84 -20.06
CA LEU A 90 3.09 10.92 -18.96
C LEU A 90 2.52 11.64 -17.75
N ILE A 91 1.81 12.76 -17.97
CA ILE A 91 1.12 13.49 -16.89
C ILE A 91 0.11 12.58 -16.18
N ALA A 92 -0.66 11.79 -16.93
CA ALA A 92 -1.59 10.81 -16.36
C ALA A 92 -0.87 9.69 -15.60
N ALA A 93 0.25 9.18 -16.11
CA ALA A 93 1.05 8.17 -15.43
C ALA A 93 1.66 8.69 -14.12
N GLU A 94 2.15 9.92 -14.11
CA GLU A 94 2.66 10.58 -12.90
C GLU A 94 1.56 10.80 -11.84
N ALA A 95 0.35 11.18 -12.28
CA ALA A 95 -0.79 11.30 -11.39
C ALA A 95 -1.21 9.94 -10.80
N THR A 96 -1.15 8.86 -11.60
CA THR A 96 -1.44 7.49 -11.15
C THR A 96 -0.41 7.01 -10.11
N LEU A 97 0.88 7.28 -10.34
CA LEU A 97 1.93 6.98 -9.37
C LEU A 97 1.71 7.75 -8.05
N ARG A 98 1.37 9.04 -8.14
CA ARG A 98 1.04 9.85 -6.96
C ARG A 98 -0.14 9.26 -6.20
N GLN A 99 -1.21 8.90 -6.90
CA GLN A 99 -2.37 8.22 -6.29
C GLN A 99 -1.96 6.93 -5.56
N ALA A 100 -1.13 6.08 -6.16
CA ALA A 100 -0.68 4.84 -5.52
C ALA A 100 0.11 5.10 -4.23
N ARG A 101 0.98 6.12 -4.22
CA ARG A 101 1.75 6.54 -3.04
C ARG A 101 0.85 7.09 -1.92
N GLU A 102 -0.15 7.89 -2.28
CA GLU A 102 -1.10 8.44 -1.31
C GLU A 102 -2.00 7.35 -0.69
N LEU A 103 -2.41 6.35 -1.48
CA LEU A 103 -3.15 5.19 -0.96
C LEU A 103 -2.32 4.39 0.04
N TYR A 104 -1.02 4.19 -0.24
CA TYR A 104 -0.11 3.56 0.72
C TYR A 104 -0.01 4.40 2.01
N SER A 105 0.22 5.71 1.89
CA SER A 105 0.36 6.62 3.03
C SER A 105 -0.90 6.67 3.89
N ALA A 106 -2.08 6.72 3.26
CA ALA A 106 -3.37 6.70 3.95
C ALA A 106 -3.58 5.38 4.71
N LYS A 107 -3.25 4.25 4.10
CA LYS A 107 -3.35 2.94 4.76
C LYS A 107 -2.33 2.82 5.90
N ALA A 108 -1.10 3.29 5.71
CA ALA A 108 -0.07 3.32 6.75
C ALA A 108 -0.52 4.14 7.96
N GLY A 109 -1.09 5.33 7.72
CA GLY A 109 -1.65 6.17 8.77
C GLY A 109 -2.68 5.43 9.61
N THR A 110 -3.65 4.78 8.99
CA THR A 110 -4.71 4.04 9.71
C THR A 110 -4.23 2.73 10.33
N THR A 111 -3.08 2.22 9.92
CA THR A 111 -2.49 0.98 10.47
C THR A 111 -1.61 1.25 11.68
N TYR A 112 -0.80 2.32 11.63
CA TYR A 112 0.18 2.61 12.68
C TYR A 112 -0.35 3.54 13.77
N TYR A 113 -1.37 4.36 13.46
CA TYR A 113 -1.90 5.34 14.38
C TYR A 113 -3.37 5.09 14.71
N PRO A 114 -3.83 5.45 15.92
CA PRO A 114 -5.24 5.42 16.25
C PRO A 114 -6.01 6.45 15.41
N LYS A 115 -7.20 6.07 14.98
CA LYS A 115 -8.15 6.99 14.39
C LYS A 115 -8.77 7.85 15.48
N ILE A 116 -8.52 9.15 15.45
CA ILE A 116 -9.15 10.12 16.33
C ILE A 116 -10.34 10.75 15.61
N SER A 117 -11.48 10.80 16.28
CA SER A 117 -12.69 11.46 15.76
C SER A 117 -13.25 12.41 16.80
N ALA A 118 -13.78 13.53 16.34
CA ALA A 118 -14.57 14.46 17.14
C ALA A 118 -15.94 14.58 16.51
N ASP A 119 -16.98 14.49 17.29
CA ASP A 119 -18.36 14.67 16.84
C ASP A 119 -19.06 15.77 17.63
N LEU A 120 -19.73 16.63 16.91
CA LEU A 120 -20.61 17.67 17.46
C LEU A 120 -21.95 17.56 16.72
N GLY A 121 -23.03 17.53 17.49
CA GLY A 121 -24.35 17.43 16.92
C GLY A 121 -25.38 18.19 17.74
N ALA A 122 -26.33 18.80 17.06
CA ALA A 122 -27.52 19.41 17.66
C ALA A 122 -28.75 18.86 16.94
N GLN A 123 -29.67 18.31 17.66
CA GLN A 123 -30.89 17.72 17.13
C GLN A 123 -32.09 18.16 17.96
N ARG A 124 -33.14 18.62 17.31
CA ARG A 124 -34.45 18.84 17.92
C ARG A 124 -35.32 17.62 17.66
N GLN A 125 -35.84 17.04 18.72
CA GLN A 125 -36.65 15.83 18.67
C GLN A 125 -38.00 16.07 19.32
N ARG A 126 -39.06 15.60 18.64
CA ARG A 126 -40.41 15.53 19.20
C ARG A 126 -40.72 14.07 19.52
N PHE A 127 -40.98 13.81 20.79
CA PHE A 127 -41.36 12.50 21.28
C PHE A 127 -42.85 12.47 21.59
N ASN A 128 -43.59 11.50 21.00
CA ASN A 128 -45.00 11.29 21.25
C ASN A 128 -45.18 10.01 22.09
N PRO A 129 -45.49 10.13 23.42
CA PRO A 129 -45.67 8.99 24.30
C PRO A 129 -46.83 8.05 23.94
N ILE A 130 -47.80 8.54 23.13
CA ILE A 130 -48.96 7.75 22.67
C ILE A 130 -48.50 6.52 21.85
N THR A 131 -47.38 6.60 21.13
CA THR A 131 -46.81 5.46 20.40
C THR A 131 -46.34 4.31 21.32
N MET A 132 -46.16 4.57 22.59
CA MET A 132 -45.82 3.59 23.63
C MET A 132 -47.02 3.27 24.55
N GLY A 133 -48.23 3.64 24.17
CA GLY A 133 -49.42 3.37 24.98
C GLY A 133 -49.62 4.28 26.19
N GLN A 134 -48.93 5.41 26.26
CA GLN A 134 -49.02 6.35 27.37
C GLN A 134 -49.94 7.54 27.01
N SER A 135 -50.85 7.92 27.86
CA SER A 135 -51.81 9.03 27.64
C SER A 135 -51.22 10.40 28.01
N SER A 136 -50.02 10.75 27.56
CA SER A 136 -49.40 12.03 27.83
C SER A 136 -49.12 12.83 26.56
N SER A 137 -49.05 14.17 26.71
CA SER A 137 -48.86 15.09 25.58
C SER A 137 -47.44 14.92 24.96
N PRO A 138 -47.34 15.16 23.66
CA PRO A 138 -46.06 15.19 22.97
C PRO A 138 -45.08 16.21 23.62
N ARG A 139 -43.81 15.82 23.72
CA ARG A 139 -42.76 16.69 24.27
C ARG A 139 -41.69 16.94 23.20
N GLU A 140 -41.25 18.20 23.11
CA GLU A 140 -40.13 18.59 22.28
C GLU A 140 -38.92 18.91 23.12
N PHE A 141 -37.76 18.44 22.71
CA PHE A 141 -36.50 18.70 23.41
C PHE A 141 -35.35 18.76 22.44
N ASN A 142 -34.32 19.48 22.82
CA ASN A 142 -33.07 19.57 22.08
C ASN A 142 -32.04 18.60 22.66
N ILE A 143 -31.37 17.84 21.79
CA ILE A 143 -30.26 16.99 22.17
C ILE A 143 -29.00 17.63 21.62
N LEU A 144 -28.07 17.96 22.50
CA LEU A 144 -26.73 18.39 22.15
C LEU A 144 -25.77 17.23 22.42
N ARG A 145 -24.95 16.94 21.44
CA ARG A 145 -23.92 15.88 21.53
C ARG A 145 -22.57 16.50 21.28
N ALA A 146 -21.60 16.17 22.11
CA ALA A 146 -20.20 16.46 21.89
C ALA A 146 -19.42 15.20 22.31
N GLY A 147 -18.61 14.69 21.42
CA GLY A 147 -17.87 13.46 21.67
C GLY A 147 -16.48 13.51 21.10
N LEU A 148 -15.55 12.82 21.73
CA LEU A 148 -14.22 12.51 21.24
C LEU A 148 -14.08 10.99 21.26
N GLY A 149 -13.67 10.42 20.13
CA GLY A 149 -13.46 8.99 19.99
C GLY A 149 -12.01 8.69 19.56
N ALA A 150 -11.46 7.61 20.10
CA ALA A 150 -10.18 7.05 19.65
C ALA A 150 -10.39 5.56 19.38
N GLN A 151 -10.01 5.10 18.18
CA GLN A 151 -10.14 3.71 17.77
C GLN A 151 -8.80 3.22 17.21
N TYR A 152 -8.31 2.12 17.74
CA TYR A 152 -7.12 1.45 17.25
C TYR A 152 -7.40 -0.03 17.00
N SER A 153 -6.92 -0.54 15.85
CA SER A 153 -7.07 -1.94 15.45
C SER A 153 -5.73 -2.65 15.55
N PHE A 154 -5.60 -3.58 16.49
CA PHE A 154 -4.40 -4.40 16.63
C PHE A 154 -4.33 -5.42 15.49
N ASP A 155 -3.18 -5.47 14.81
CA ASP A 155 -2.94 -6.42 13.71
C ASP A 155 -2.35 -7.73 14.24
N LEU A 156 -3.17 -8.54 14.90
CA LEU A 156 -2.76 -9.79 15.53
C LEU A 156 -2.38 -10.87 14.50
N SER A 157 -3.04 -10.88 13.34
CA SER A 157 -2.80 -11.85 12.27
C SER A 157 -1.85 -11.37 11.18
N GLY A 158 -1.44 -10.10 11.19
CA GLY A 158 -0.58 -9.51 10.17
C GLY A 158 -1.30 -9.09 8.89
N GLY A 159 -2.64 -9.09 8.87
CA GLY A 159 -3.44 -8.75 7.68
C GLY A 159 -3.23 -7.31 7.22
N ASN A 160 -3.18 -6.35 8.13
CA ASN A 160 -2.91 -4.95 7.81
C ASN A 160 -1.49 -4.76 7.26
N ARG A 161 -0.51 -5.47 7.81
CA ARG A 161 0.87 -5.43 7.30
C ARG A 161 0.94 -5.98 5.87
N ARG A 162 0.25 -7.09 5.57
CA ARG A 162 0.16 -7.62 4.20
C ARG A 162 -0.53 -6.67 3.23
N ALA A 163 -1.57 -5.99 3.68
CA ALA A 163 -2.23 -4.96 2.88
C ALA A 163 -1.28 -3.79 2.55
N LEU A 164 -0.43 -3.38 3.50
CA LEU A 164 0.60 -2.36 3.25
C LEU A 164 1.67 -2.84 2.26
N GLU A 165 2.15 -4.08 2.39
CA GLU A 165 3.09 -4.67 1.44
C GLU A 165 2.52 -4.69 0.01
N ALA A 166 1.24 -5.03 -0.15
CA ALA A 166 0.56 -5.02 -1.45
C ALA A 166 0.46 -3.60 -2.04
N LEU A 167 0.18 -2.59 -1.22
CA LEU A 167 0.13 -1.19 -1.67
C LEU A 167 1.52 -0.65 -2.00
N ALA A 168 2.57 -1.05 -1.26
CA ALA A 168 3.95 -0.72 -1.58
C ALA A 168 4.34 -1.30 -2.95
N ALA A 169 4.07 -2.58 -3.18
CA ALA A 169 4.31 -3.24 -4.48
C ALA A 169 3.51 -2.57 -5.62
N ARG A 170 2.30 -2.08 -5.34
CA ARG A 170 1.52 -1.31 -6.31
C ARG A 170 2.19 0.03 -6.64
N SER A 171 2.74 0.73 -5.65
CA SER A 171 3.50 1.96 -5.90
C SER A 171 4.73 1.71 -6.77
N ASP A 172 5.49 0.64 -6.49
CA ASP A 172 6.65 0.26 -7.29
C ASP A 172 6.23 -0.09 -8.73
N TYR A 173 5.13 -0.82 -8.91
CA TYR A 173 4.58 -1.15 -10.23
C TYR A 173 4.25 0.11 -11.05
N GLU A 174 3.58 1.10 -10.45
CA GLU A 174 3.26 2.35 -11.17
C GLU A 174 4.51 3.19 -11.46
N GLN A 175 5.54 3.09 -10.61
CA GLN A 175 6.83 3.72 -10.89
C GLN A 175 7.49 3.12 -12.13
N TYR A 176 7.58 1.79 -12.24
CA TYR A 176 8.13 1.14 -13.43
C TYR A 176 7.28 1.37 -14.67
N ARG A 177 5.95 1.48 -14.53
CA ARG A 177 5.07 1.88 -15.65
C ARG A 177 5.37 3.28 -16.17
N LEU A 178 5.60 4.24 -15.26
CA LEU A 178 5.99 5.59 -15.64
C LEU A 178 7.36 5.59 -16.36
N GLU A 179 8.31 4.81 -15.85
CA GLU A 179 9.62 4.66 -16.51
C GLU A 179 9.47 4.05 -17.90
N GLY A 180 8.66 3.01 -18.05
CA GLY A 180 8.37 2.41 -19.36
C GLY A 180 7.59 3.32 -20.32
N ALA A 181 6.81 4.27 -19.82
CA ALA A 181 6.09 5.24 -20.65
C ALA A 181 7.00 6.38 -21.17
N ARG A 182 8.18 6.55 -20.56
CA ARG A 182 9.19 7.53 -20.97
C ARG A 182 10.14 7.00 -22.06
N LEU A 183 10.19 5.68 -22.24
CA LEU A 183 10.98 5.01 -23.28
C LEU A 183 10.23 5.00 -24.61
#